data_c502b75c84b1866c097ac5f8aeb5fde7
#
_entry.id   c502b75c84b1866c097ac5f8aeb5fde7
#
_cell.length_a   1.000
_cell.length_b   1.000
_cell.length_c   1.000
_cell.angle_alpha   90.00
_cell.angle_beta   90.00
_cell.angle_gamma   90.00
#
_symmetry.space_group_name_H-M   'P 1'
#
loop_
_entity.id
_entity.type
_entity.pdbx_description
1 polymer ?
#
loop_
_entity_poly.entity_id
_entity_poly.type
_entity_poly.pdbx_seq_one_letter_code
_entity_poly.pdbx_strand_id
1 'polypeptide(L)'
;MTDSIRLDRNQVAVLIPALNESLRIREVVLGALAECPNVIVVDDGSDDGTHDCIADLPVIVLRHPQRMGKGASLRDGFDEAR
;
A
#
# COMPACT_ATOMS: atom_id res chain seq x y z
N MET A 1 2.99 8.15 -3.16
CA MET A 1 2.32 8.89 -2.09
C MET A 1 2.01 7.94 -0.96
N THR A 2 2.40 8.33 0.22
CA THR A 2 2.35 7.44 1.38
C THR A 2 1.62 8.14 2.50
N ASP A 3 0.64 7.45 3.08
CA ASP A 3 -0.12 7.97 4.22
C ASP A 3 0.15 7.08 5.42
N SER A 4 0.39 7.71 6.58
CA SER A 4 0.56 7.01 7.83
C SER A 4 -0.69 7.17 8.68
N ILE A 5 -1.19 6.06 9.20
CA ILE A 5 -2.43 6.04 9.97
C ILE A 5 -2.14 5.40 11.32
N ARG A 6 -2.53 6.11 12.38
CA ARG A 6 -2.43 5.59 13.73
C ARG A 6 -3.75 4.93 14.10
N LEU A 7 -3.71 3.63 14.30
CA LEU A 7 -4.90 2.82 14.64
C LEU A 7 -5.25 2.98 16.12
N ASP A 8 -4.22 3.05 16.98
CA ASP A 8 -4.35 3.38 18.39
C ASP A 8 -3.01 3.98 18.88
N ARG A 9 -2.80 4.07 20.19
CA ARG A 9 -1.59 4.67 20.76
C ARG A 9 -0.30 4.05 20.27
N ASN A 10 -0.32 2.73 20.03
CA ASN A 10 0.88 1.95 19.78
C ASN A 10 0.94 1.35 18.39
N GLN A 11 -0.14 1.48 17.63
CA GLN A 11 -0.23 0.88 16.30
C GLN A 11 -0.26 1.95 15.23
N VAL A 12 0.67 1.85 14.31
CA VAL A 12 0.74 2.71 13.13
C VAL A 12 0.85 1.81 11.91
N ALA A 13 0.04 2.08 10.93
CA ALA A 13 0.14 1.42 9.63
C ALA A 13 0.45 2.48 8.58
N VAL A 14 1.31 2.13 7.63
CA VAL A 14 1.60 2.98 6.48
C VAL A 14 0.78 2.47 5.31
N LEU A 15 -0.08 3.32 4.78
CA LEU A 15 -0.88 2.99 3.60
C LEU A 15 -0.25 3.63 2.37
N ILE A 16 -0.06 2.83 1.34
CA ILE A 16 0.55 3.27 0.09
C ILE A 16 -0.44 2.99 -1.05
N PRO A 17 -1.20 4.00 -1.48
CA PRO A 17 -2.01 3.83 -2.68
C PRO A 17 -1.10 3.84 -3.90
N ALA A 18 -1.28 2.88 -4.79
CA ALA A 18 -0.41 2.71 -5.94
C ALA A 18 -1.23 2.54 -7.22
N LEU A 19 -0.75 3.17 -8.28
CA LEU A 19 -1.32 3.02 -9.61
C LEU A 19 -0.19 3.19 -10.62
N ASN A 20 0.15 2.10 -11.31
CA ASN A 20 1.20 2.09 -12.34
C ASN A 20 2.52 2.67 -11.85
N GLU A 21 2.99 2.15 -10.71
CA GLU A 21 4.21 2.59 -10.04
C GLU A 21 5.31 1.53 -10.09
N SER A 22 5.32 0.66 -11.09
CA SER A 22 6.23 -0.49 -11.14
C SER A 22 7.70 -0.10 -11.01
N LEU A 23 8.09 1.08 -11.51
CA LEU A 23 9.49 1.53 -11.44
C LEU A 23 9.91 2.01 -10.06
N ARG A 24 8.97 2.35 -9.19
CA ARG A 24 9.28 2.98 -7.90
C ARG A 24 8.69 2.27 -6.71
N ILE A 25 7.67 1.44 -6.90
CA ILE A 25 6.92 0.89 -5.78
C ILE A 25 7.81 0.10 -4.82
N ARG A 26 8.75 -0.68 -5.32
CA ARG A 26 9.63 -1.47 -4.47
C ARG A 26 10.48 -0.57 -3.56
N GLU A 27 11.06 0.48 -4.11
CA GLU A 27 11.86 1.44 -3.35
C GLU A 27 11.02 2.14 -2.29
N VAL A 28 9.81 2.57 -2.66
CA VAL A 28 8.90 3.23 -1.74
C VAL A 28 8.52 2.30 -0.58
N VAL A 29 8.19 1.06 -0.89
CA VAL A 29 7.79 0.07 0.11
C VAL A 29 8.95 -0.27 1.03
N LEU A 30 10.15 -0.46 0.50
CA LEU A 30 11.33 -0.74 1.31
C LEU A 30 11.64 0.40 2.27
N GLY A 31 11.49 1.64 1.80
CA GLY A 31 11.64 2.81 2.66
C GLY A 31 10.60 2.85 3.78
N ALA A 32 9.37 2.52 3.48
CA ALA A 32 8.30 2.46 4.47
C ALA A 32 8.55 1.35 5.50
N LEU A 33 9.00 0.18 5.05
CA LEU A 33 9.32 -0.94 5.95
C LEU A 33 10.46 -0.63 6.91
N ALA A 34 11.40 0.23 6.51
CA ALA A 34 12.49 0.66 7.38
C ALA A 34 11.97 1.49 8.56
N GLU A 35 10.82 2.14 8.41
CA GLU A 35 10.24 3.00 9.43
C GLU A 35 9.13 2.29 10.23
N CYS A 36 8.40 1.36 9.59
CA CYS A 36 7.22 0.75 10.17
C CYS A 36 7.04 -0.66 9.61
N PRO A 37 6.82 -1.67 10.48
CA PRO A 37 6.60 -3.04 9.99
C PRO A 37 5.21 -3.26 9.39
N ASN A 38 4.27 -2.36 9.64
CA ASN A 38 2.88 -2.51 9.19
C ASN A 38 2.66 -1.69 7.92
N VAL A 39 2.94 -2.27 6.78
CA VAL A 39 2.78 -1.61 5.48
C VAL A 39 1.68 -2.30 4.69
N ILE A 40 0.74 -1.49 4.21
CA ILE A 40 -0.38 -1.95 3.39
C ILE A 40 -0.33 -1.18 2.08
N VAL A 41 -0.22 -1.90 0.98
CA VAL A 41 -0.23 -1.31 -0.36
C VAL A 41 -1.58 -1.59 -0.98
N VAL A 42 -2.22 -0.55 -1.48
CA VAL A 42 -3.48 -0.69 -2.21
C VAL A 42 -3.23 -0.39 -3.68
N ASP A 43 -3.20 -1.44 -4.48
CA ASP A 43 -2.96 -1.34 -5.92
C ASP A 43 -4.29 -1.08 -6.62
N ASP A 44 -4.47 0.11 -7.13
CA ASP A 44 -5.73 0.59 -7.70
C ASP A 44 -5.84 0.26 -9.20
N GLY A 45 -5.74 -1.01 -9.52
CA GLY A 45 -5.94 -1.47 -10.89
C GLY A 45 -4.75 -1.25 -11.81
N SER A 46 -3.52 -1.38 -11.29
CA SER A 46 -2.31 -1.25 -12.12
C SER A 46 -2.25 -2.35 -13.18
N ASP A 47 -1.76 -1.98 -14.35
CA ASP A 47 -1.56 -2.92 -15.45
C ASP A 47 -0.09 -3.04 -15.90
N ASP A 48 0.83 -2.48 -15.12
CA ASP A 48 2.26 -2.43 -15.42
C ASP A 48 3.10 -3.41 -14.59
N GLY A 49 2.46 -4.29 -13.82
CA GLY A 49 3.18 -5.23 -12.95
C GLY A 49 3.56 -4.66 -11.59
N THR A 50 2.97 -3.55 -11.17
CA THR A 50 3.24 -2.92 -9.85
C THR A 50 3.13 -3.96 -8.73
N HIS A 51 2.06 -4.73 -8.70
CA HIS A 51 1.83 -5.75 -7.69
C HIS A 51 2.98 -6.77 -7.63
N ASP A 52 3.45 -7.22 -8.79
CA ASP A 52 4.50 -8.25 -8.85
C ASP A 52 5.83 -7.75 -8.31
N CYS A 53 6.08 -6.46 -8.38
CA CYS A 53 7.34 -5.86 -7.92
C CYS A 53 7.52 -5.95 -6.41
N ILE A 54 6.46 -6.18 -5.65
CA ILE A 54 6.49 -6.21 -4.18
C ILE A 54 5.91 -7.50 -3.61
N ALA A 55 5.63 -8.50 -4.45
CA ALA A 55 4.99 -9.73 -4.02
C ALA A 55 5.84 -10.52 -3.01
N ASP A 56 7.16 -10.34 -3.02
CA ASP A 56 8.09 -11.01 -2.11
C ASP A 56 8.32 -10.28 -0.80
N LEU A 57 7.77 -9.08 -0.63
CA LEU A 57 7.99 -8.27 0.57
C LEU A 57 6.94 -8.56 1.63
N PRO A 58 7.29 -8.39 2.93
CA PRO A 58 6.37 -8.65 4.04
C PRO A 58 5.36 -7.53 4.23
N VAL A 59 4.52 -7.34 3.24
CA VAL A 59 3.49 -6.30 3.24
C VAL A 59 2.15 -6.90 2.86
N ILE A 60 1.08 -6.23 3.24
CA ILE A 60 -0.27 -6.59 2.79
C ILE A 60 -0.54 -5.84 1.49
N VAL A 61 -0.95 -6.56 0.47
CA VAL A 61 -1.31 -5.95 -0.81
C VAL A 61 -2.79 -6.20 -1.08
N LEU A 62 -3.54 -5.12 -1.17
CA LEU A 62 -4.94 -5.14 -1.59
C LEU A 62 -4.98 -4.68 -3.04
N ARG A 63 -5.66 -5.42 -3.88
CA ARG A 63 -5.68 -5.13 -5.30
C ARG A 63 -7.09 -4.95 -5.81
N HIS A 64 -7.36 -3.80 -6.42
CA HIS A 64 -8.60 -3.58 -7.14
C HIS A 64 -8.48 -4.13 -8.56
N PRO A 65 -9.50 -4.81 -9.07
CA PRO A 65 -9.45 -5.33 -10.43
C PRO A 65 -9.46 -4.23 -11.49
N GLN A 66 -9.94 -3.05 -11.11
CA GLN A 66 -9.96 -1.86 -11.96
C GLN A 66 -9.80 -0.63 -11.10
N ARG A 67 -9.44 0.48 -11.73
CA ARG A 67 -9.20 1.74 -11.04
C ARG A 67 -10.45 2.24 -10.33
N MET A 68 -10.36 2.50 -9.02
CA MET A 68 -11.46 2.96 -8.19
C MET A 68 -11.21 4.33 -7.56
N GLY A 69 -9.98 4.85 -7.69
CA GLY A 69 -9.61 6.15 -7.16
C GLY A 69 -8.98 6.10 -5.78
N LYS A 70 -8.29 7.19 -5.42
CA LYS A 70 -7.54 7.28 -4.17
C LYS A 70 -8.41 7.11 -2.93
N GLY A 71 -9.61 7.69 -2.95
CA GLY A 71 -10.52 7.58 -1.79
C GLY A 71 -10.91 6.15 -1.48
N ALA A 72 -11.22 5.35 -2.51
CA ALA A 72 -11.55 3.94 -2.32
C ALA A 72 -10.34 3.16 -1.81
N SER A 73 -9.15 3.44 -2.35
CA SER A 73 -7.92 2.78 -1.92
C SER A 73 -7.61 3.02 -0.45
N LEU A 74 -7.74 4.26 0.00
CA LEU A 74 -7.51 4.60 1.40
C LEU A 74 -8.55 3.95 2.30
N ARG A 75 -9.81 3.92 1.89
CA ARG A 75 -10.88 3.29 2.67
C ARG A 75 -10.62 1.80 2.84
N ASP A 76 -10.23 1.11 1.77
CA ASP A 76 -9.95 -0.32 1.83
C ASP A 76 -8.73 -0.60 2.70
N GLY A 77 -7.72 0.25 2.64
CA GLY A 77 -6.56 0.15 3.51
C GLY A 77 -6.93 0.33 4.98
N PHE A 78 -7.83 1.27 5.28
CA PHE A 78 -8.36 1.44 6.64
C PHE A 78 -9.07 0.20 7.14
N ASP A 79 -9.93 -0.39 6.30
CA ASP A 79 -10.69 -1.58 6.68
C ASP A 79 -9.75 -2.76 6.96
N GLU A 80 -8.71 -2.92 6.15
CA GLU A 80 -7.71 -3.99 6.37
C GLU A 80 -6.91 -3.73 7.65
N ALA A 81 -6.58 -2.48 7.96
CA ALA A 81 -5.74 -2.12 9.11
C ALA A 81 -6.46 -2.28 10.45
N ARG A 82 -7.77 -2.37 10.45
CA ARG A 82 -8.53 -2.64 11.66
C ARG A 82 -8.31 -4.09 12.12
#